data_978d8425e838ae62f6afe2e1ce256cd0
#
_entry.id   978d8425e838ae62f6afe2e1ce256cd0
#
_cell.length_a   1.000
_cell.length_b   1.000
_cell.length_c   1.000
_cell.angle_alpha   90.00
_cell.angle_beta   90.00
_cell.angle_gamma   90.00
#
_symmetry.space_group_name_H-M   'P 1'
#
loop_
_entity.id
_entity.type
_entity.pdbx_description
1 polymer ?
#
loop_
_entity_poly.entity_id
_entity_poly.type
_entity_poly.pdbx_seq_one_letter_code
_entity_poly.pdbx_strand_id
1 'polypeptide(L)'
;MKLNKMMLVSMLLLAILTLGAVSAQEDSSADVLAVDSASSHVLDDGISYDKTIYVNTTGDDSNTGSQNSPYATINKGISSVNASDNAVIYLSKGTFTGDNNTDLSISLAHEKYGGSLTIIGQGNDKTFIDGESVSSFLKSVSGDTALTLINISFINGKASTGSMINCGGNLTVDNCVFENNYATGSQGAIVSKGTDLKVTNSVFKNNKASNQGPDICFNNNKGNVYIDNSFFYNATNTGYSCGASVYIANSKNAKITGNTFKDIVGNYNDAALQISSGNGQIMNNVFINCTNSNTDTGNWAQYGVIYLTGNNILKQNL
;
A
#
# COMPACT_ATOMS: atom_id res chain seq x y z
N MET A 1 24.35 3.62 39.71
CA MET A 1 24.21 2.44 38.86
C MET A 1 23.77 2.93 37.47
N LYS A 2 24.64 2.94 36.47
CA LYS A 2 24.34 3.43 35.13
C LYS A 2 23.65 2.29 34.36
N LEU A 3 22.37 2.41 34.07
CA LEU A 3 21.65 1.48 33.21
C LEU A 3 22.17 1.59 31.78
N ASN A 4 22.56 0.48 31.22
CA ASN A 4 23.17 0.41 29.89
C ASN A 4 22.12 0.70 28.81
N LYS A 5 22.38 1.61 27.88
CA LYS A 5 21.47 1.97 26.76
C LYS A 5 20.98 0.77 25.94
N MET A 6 21.73 -0.31 25.90
CA MET A 6 21.32 -1.57 25.26
C MET A 6 20.14 -2.26 25.96
N MET A 7 19.99 -2.10 27.29
CA MET A 7 18.88 -2.70 28.03
C MET A 7 17.55 -1.98 27.78
N LEU A 8 17.60 -0.67 27.49
CA LEU A 8 16.41 0.11 27.20
C LEU A 8 15.80 -0.20 25.82
N VAL A 9 16.66 -0.47 24.84
CA VAL A 9 16.21 -0.85 23.47
C VAL A 9 15.62 -2.26 23.46
N SER A 10 16.18 -3.18 24.26
CA SER A 10 15.66 -4.55 24.38
C SER A 10 14.32 -4.62 25.13
N MET A 11 14.08 -3.73 26.10
CA MET A 11 12.78 -3.63 26.78
C MET A 11 11.69 -2.99 25.90
N LEU A 12 12.04 -2.04 25.03
CA LEU A 12 11.08 -1.44 24.11
C LEU A 12 10.67 -2.42 23.00
N LEU A 13 11.60 -3.28 22.53
CA LEU A 13 11.29 -4.31 21.54
C LEU A 13 10.42 -5.45 22.12
N LEU A 14 10.57 -5.74 23.43
CA LEU A 14 9.78 -6.79 24.09
C LEU A 14 8.34 -6.33 24.37
N ALA A 15 8.10 -5.03 24.53
CA ALA A 15 6.77 -4.48 24.75
C ALA A 15 5.86 -4.53 23.50
N ILE A 16 6.46 -4.61 22.30
CA ILE A 16 5.71 -4.71 21.03
C ILE A 16 5.32 -6.18 20.71
N LEU A 17 5.97 -7.15 21.35
CA LEU A 17 5.74 -8.59 21.12
C LEU A 17 4.74 -9.25 22.07
N THR A 18 4.22 -8.55 23.08
CA THR A 18 3.35 -9.15 24.11
C THR A 18 1.86 -8.79 24.00
N LEU A 19 1.41 -8.17 22.90
CA LEU A 19 -0.01 -7.84 22.65
C LEU A 19 -0.70 -8.85 21.71
N GLY A 20 -0.32 -10.12 21.77
CA GLY A 20 -0.88 -11.15 20.90
C GLY A 20 -1.00 -12.53 21.52
N ALA A 21 -1.53 -12.66 22.74
CA ALA A 21 -1.96 -13.96 23.25
C ALA A 21 -3.09 -13.76 24.27
N VAL A 22 -4.34 -13.84 23.85
CA VAL A 22 -5.47 -14.12 24.70
C VAL A 22 -6.05 -15.45 24.25
N SER A 23 -6.07 -16.39 25.18
CA SER A 23 -6.51 -17.76 25.06
C SER A 23 -7.98 -17.90 24.66
N ALA A 24 -8.26 -18.82 23.75
CA ALA A 24 -9.57 -19.35 23.49
C ALA A 24 -10.07 -20.14 24.71
N GLN A 25 -11.23 -19.82 25.20
CA GLN A 25 -12.04 -20.70 26.04
C GLN A 25 -13.34 -20.97 25.28
N GLU A 26 -13.56 -22.22 24.94
CA GLU A 26 -14.82 -22.68 24.36
C GLU A 26 -15.92 -22.62 25.42
N ASP A 27 -17.02 -21.96 25.11
CA ASP A 27 -18.30 -22.26 25.77
C ASP A 27 -19.41 -22.29 24.72
N SER A 28 -20.12 -23.41 24.73
CA SER A 28 -21.21 -23.73 23.82
C SER A 28 -22.53 -23.22 24.39
N SER A 29 -23.14 -22.24 23.76
CA SER A 29 -24.62 -22.10 23.78
C SER A 29 -25.06 -21.20 22.62
N ALA A 30 -26.05 -21.70 21.90
CA ALA A 30 -26.74 -20.94 20.88
C ALA A 30 -27.35 -19.68 21.49
N ASP A 31 -27.05 -18.53 20.92
CA ASP A 31 -27.97 -17.42 21.07
C ASP A 31 -27.85 -16.36 19.96
N VAL A 32 -29.01 -16.05 19.42
CA VAL A 32 -29.55 -14.78 18.95
C VAL A 32 -28.52 -13.72 18.50
N LEU A 33 -28.64 -13.38 17.23
CA LEU A 33 -28.08 -12.23 16.55
C LEU A 33 -28.19 -10.95 17.40
N ALA A 34 -27.25 -10.73 18.29
CA ALA A 34 -26.94 -9.40 18.77
C ALA A 34 -26.20 -8.69 17.63
N VAL A 35 -26.85 -7.74 16.99
CA VAL A 35 -26.22 -6.72 16.16
C VAL A 35 -25.32 -5.93 17.11
N ASP A 36 -24.06 -6.38 17.20
CA ASP A 36 -23.03 -5.60 17.86
C ASP A 36 -22.92 -4.30 17.06
N SER A 37 -23.32 -3.22 17.73
CA SER A 37 -23.18 -1.87 17.19
C SER A 37 -21.68 -1.67 16.94
N ALA A 38 -21.26 -1.97 15.71
CA ALA A 38 -19.93 -1.70 15.24
C ALA A 38 -19.64 -0.24 15.57
N SER A 39 -18.72 -0.04 16.49
CA SER A 39 -18.05 1.22 16.70
C SER A 39 -17.59 1.67 15.31
N SER A 40 -18.39 2.53 14.69
CA SER A 40 -18.02 3.23 13.50
C SER A 40 -16.79 4.04 13.87
N HIS A 41 -15.60 3.57 13.49
CA HIS A 41 -14.52 4.49 13.23
C HIS A 41 -14.94 5.27 11.98
N VAL A 42 -15.89 6.16 12.16
CA VAL A 42 -16.06 7.31 11.31
C VAL A 42 -14.75 8.03 11.46
N LEU A 43 -13.96 8.06 10.39
CA LEU A 43 -12.94 9.07 10.24
C LEU A 43 -13.72 10.37 10.20
N ASP A 44 -13.86 11.02 11.37
CA ASP A 44 -14.46 12.35 11.50
C ASP A 44 -13.40 13.37 11.06
N ASP A 45 -13.02 13.29 9.78
CA ASP A 45 -12.17 14.26 9.12
C ASP A 45 -12.98 15.35 8.41
N GLY A 46 -14.30 15.36 8.65
CA GLY A 46 -15.22 16.32 8.06
C GLY A 46 -15.46 16.11 6.55
N ILE A 47 -15.04 14.98 5.98
CA ILE A 47 -15.32 14.63 4.58
C ILE A 47 -16.79 14.22 4.45
N SER A 48 -17.53 14.94 3.60
CA SER A 48 -18.89 14.57 3.21
C SER A 48 -18.83 13.77 1.91
N TYR A 49 -19.43 12.58 1.92
CA TYR A 49 -19.56 11.75 0.71
C TYR A 49 -20.95 11.91 0.12
N ASP A 50 -21.01 12.13 -1.21
CA ASP A 50 -22.29 12.20 -1.94
C ASP A 50 -22.91 10.81 -2.08
N LYS A 51 -22.08 9.78 -2.07
CA LYS A 51 -22.49 8.40 -2.24
C LYS A 51 -21.76 7.46 -1.32
N THR A 52 -22.53 6.65 -0.58
CA THR A 52 -22.03 5.62 0.31
C THR A 52 -22.52 4.26 -0.17
N ILE A 53 -21.58 3.32 -0.34
CA ILE A 53 -21.83 1.97 -0.85
C ILE A 53 -21.23 0.97 0.14
N TYR A 54 -21.93 -0.15 0.34
CA TYR A 54 -21.47 -1.26 1.15
C TYR A 54 -21.31 -2.52 0.30
N VAL A 55 -20.18 -3.19 0.48
CA VAL A 55 -19.83 -4.45 -0.18
C VAL A 55 -19.50 -5.47 0.90
N ASN A 56 -20.11 -6.65 0.82
CA ASN A 56 -19.94 -7.72 1.80
C ASN A 56 -19.72 -9.03 1.08
N THR A 57 -18.77 -9.85 1.56
CA THR A 57 -18.48 -11.18 0.99
C THR A 57 -19.68 -12.13 0.98
N THR A 58 -20.74 -11.84 1.75
CA THR A 58 -22.02 -12.54 1.79
C THR A 58 -23.15 -11.73 1.17
N GLY A 59 -22.86 -10.64 0.48
CA GLY A 59 -23.82 -9.78 -0.21
C GLY A 59 -24.37 -10.41 -1.50
N ASP A 60 -25.12 -9.60 -2.25
CA ASP A 60 -25.67 -9.97 -3.55
C ASP A 60 -25.64 -8.75 -4.49
N ASP A 61 -25.13 -8.90 -5.70
CA ASP A 61 -25.01 -7.80 -6.67
C ASP A 61 -26.38 -7.33 -7.23
N SER A 62 -27.46 -8.06 -6.95
CA SER A 62 -28.83 -7.61 -7.18
C SER A 62 -29.36 -6.67 -6.10
N ASN A 63 -28.67 -6.53 -4.99
CA ASN A 63 -28.99 -5.63 -3.88
C ASN A 63 -28.83 -4.17 -4.26
N THR A 64 -29.12 -3.26 -3.30
CA THR A 64 -29.06 -1.80 -3.50
C THR A 64 -27.68 -1.19 -3.16
N GLY A 65 -26.77 -1.95 -2.54
CA GLY A 65 -25.49 -1.44 -2.04
C GLY A 65 -25.60 -0.63 -0.75
N SER A 66 -26.77 -0.64 -0.10
CA SER A 66 -26.95 -0.03 1.23
C SER A 66 -26.38 -0.94 2.34
N GLN A 67 -26.20 -0.40 3.54
CA GLN A 67 -25.65 -1.15 4.68
C GLN A 67 -26.43 -2.43 4.99
N ASN A 68 -27.77 -2.38 4.89
CA ASN A 68 -28.64 -3.53 5.16
C ASN A 68 -28.86 -4.44 3.94
N SER A 69 -28.39 -4.02 2.76
CA SER A 69 -28.56 -4.73 1.48
C SER A 69 -27.29 -4.53 0.62
N PRO A 70 -26.12 -5.04 1.09
CA PRO A 70 -24.83 -4.79 0.47
C PRO A 70 -24.65 -5.55 -0.85
N TYR A 71 -23.83 -5.04 -1.74
CA TYR A 71 -23.37 -5.77 -2.91
C TYR A 71 -22.42 -6.91 -2.50
N ALA A 72 -22.27 -7.91 -3.38
CA ALA A 72 -21.33 -9.00 -3.20
C ALA A 72 -19.92 -8.64 -3.65
N THR A 73 -19.79 -7.81 -4.72
CA THR A 73 -18.51 -7.59 -5.38
C THR A 73 -18.06 -6.14 -5.37
N ILE A 74 -16.74 -5.95 -5.32
CA ILE A 74 -16.12 -4.62 -5.36
C ILE A 74 -16.41 -3.95 -6.71
N ASN A 75 -16.39 -4.73 -7.81
CA ASN A 75 -16.70 -4.22 -9.15
C ASN A 75 -18.11 -3.62 -9.24
N LYS A 76 -19.08 -4.28 -8.61
CA LYS A 76 -20.46 -3.75 -8.53
C LYS A 76 -20.51 -2.44 -7.77
N GLY A 77 -19.78 -2.36 -6.66
CA GLY A 77 -19.63 -1.11 -5.90
C GLY A 77 -19.05 0.01 -6.76
N ILE A 78 -17.91 -0.25 -7.41
CA ILE A 78 -17.24 0.73 -8.29
C ILE A 78 -18.15 1.16 -9.45
N SER A 79 -18.80 0.21 -10.12
CA SER A 79 -19.67 0.51 -11.27
C SER A 79 -20.94 1.29 -10.91
N SER A 80 -21.25 1.38 -9.62
CA SER A 80 -22.37 2.19 -9.12
C SER A 80 -21.99 3.67 -8.87
N VAL A 81 -20.70 4.04 -8.96
CA VAL A 81 -20.20 5.39 -8.74
C VAL A 81 -20.22 6.17 -10.05
N ASN A 82 -20.76 7.40 -10.04
CA ASN A 82 -20.68 8.29 -11.20
C ASN A 82 -19.37 9.10 -11.19
N ALA A 83 -18.97 9.60 -12.34
CA ALA A 83 -17.72 10.34 -12.50
C ALA A 83 -17.61 11.63 -11.65
N SER A 84 -18.75 12.19 -11.25
CA SER A 84 -18.82 13.40 -10.41
C SER A 84 -18.99 13.12 -8.92
N ASP A 85 -19.21 11.85 -8.54
CA ASP A 85 -19.49 11.50 -7.14
C ASP A 85 -18.21 11.61 -6.31
N ASN A 86 -18.30 12.19 -5.12
CA ASN A 86 -17.37 11.94 -4.04
C ASN A 86 -17.90 10.72 -3.27
N ALA A 87 -17.39 9.53 -3.61
CA ALA A 87 -17.98 8.29 -3.17
C ALA A 87 -17.11 7.55 -2.15
N VAL A 88 -17.77 6.82 -1.25
CA VAL A 88 -17.11 5.85 -0.37
C VAL A 88 -17.70 4.45 -0.53
N ILE A 89 -16.82 3.45 -0.61
CA ILE A 89 -17.16 2.02 -0.58
C ILE A 89 -16.62 1.42 0.71
N TYR A 90 -17.50 0.93 1.56
CA TYR A 90 -17.13 0.17 2.77
C TYR A 90 -17.11 -1.31 2.46
N LEU A 91 -15.96 -1.95 2.66
CA LEU A 91 -15.78 -3.39 2.54
C LEU A 91 -15.96 -4.06 3.90
N SER A 92 -16.70 -5.15 3.96
CA SER A 92 -16.81 -5.97 5.16
C SER A 92 -15.48 -6.61 5.55
N LYS A 93 -15.43 -7.20 6.73
CA LYS A 93 -14.42 -8.21 7.05
C LYS A 93 -14.55 -9.41 6.11
N GLY A 94 -13.42 -10.07 5.83
CA GLY A 94 -13.36 -11.26 4.98
C GLY A 94 -12.37 -11.08 3.84
N THR A 95 -12.32 -12.06 2.97
CA THR A 95 -11.40 -12.09 1.82
C THR A 95 -12.19 -11.92 0.54
N PHE A 96 -11.84 -10.90 -0.24
CA PHE A 96 -12.37 -10.64 -1.57
C PHE A 96 -11.40 -11.22 -2.59
N THR A 97 -11.86 -12.18 -3.39
CA THR A 97 -11.05 -12.89 -4.39
C THR A 97 -11.83 -13.11 -5.68
N GLY A 98 -11.13 -13.52 -6.72
CA GLY A 98 -11.71 -13.93 -8.00
C GLY A 98 -12.32 -12.81 -8.82
N ASP A 99 -13.07 -13.19 -9.84
CA ASP A 99 -13.72 -12.29 -10.80
C ASP A 99 -14.61 -11.27 -10.08
N ASN A 100 -14.59 -10.02 -10.55
CA ASN A 100 -15.29 -8.89 -9.96
C ASN A 100 -14.76 -8.36 -8.61
N ASN A 101 -13.72 -8.98 -8.03
CA ASN A 101 -13.01 -8.45 -6.87
C ASN A 101 -11.54 -8.15 -7.17
N THR A 102 -11.02 -8.72 -8.24
CA THR A 102 -9.64 -8.54 -8.72
C THR A 102 -9.64 -8.14 -10.20
N ASP A 103 -8.49 -7.72 -10.71
CA ASP A 103 -8.25 -7.22 -12.07
C ASP A 103 -9.21 -6.10 -12.49
N LEU A 104 -9.62 -5.28 -11.55
CA LEU A 104 -10.58 -4.20 -11.75
C LEU A 104 -9.96 -3.00 -12.48
N SER A 105 -10.82 -2.21 -13.10
CA SER A 105 -10.46 -0.92 -13.71
C SER A 105 -11.32 0.19 -13.15
N ILE A 106 -10.70 1.33 -12.81
CA ILE A 106 -11.39 2.53 -12.31
C ILE A 106 -11.14 3.68 -13.27
N SER A 107 -12.20 4.36 -13.67
CA SER A 107 -12.13 5.55 -14.52
C SER A 107 -13.13 6.59 -14.03
N LEU A 108 -12.64 7.51 -13.19
CA LEU A 108 -13.38 8.68 -12.73
C LEU A 108 -12.68 9.92 -13.29
N ALA A 109 -13.43 10.85 -13.83
CA ALA A 109 -12.88 12.08 -14.39
C ALA A 109 -12.78 13.16 -13.29
N HIS A 110 -11.92 12.96 -12.31
CA HIS A 110 -11.78 13.85 -11.15
C HIS A 110 -11.47 15.30 -11.54
N GLU A 111 -10.49 15.51 -12.43
CA GLU A 111 -10.11 16.86 -12.86
C GLU A 111 -11.26 17.58 -13.58
N LYS A 112 -12.10 16.83 -14.29
CA LYS A 112 -13.21 17.39 -15.06
C LYS A 112 -14.49 17.54 -14.24
N TYR A 113 -14.77 16.61 -13.34
CA TYR A 113 -16.06 16.53 -12.62
C TYR A 113 -15.91 16.58 -11.10
N GLY A 114 -14.68 16.58 -10.56
CA GLY A 114 -14.40 16.63 -9.13
C GLY A 114 -14.63 15.33 -8.37
N GLY A 115 -14.96 14.23 -9.06
CA GLY A 115 -15.27 12.96 -8.42
C GLY A 115 -14.04 12.28 -7.78
N SER A 116 -14.25 11.59 -6.68
CA SER A 116 -13.24 10.81 -5.97
C SER A 116 -13.82 9.51 -5.44
N LEU A 117 -12.97 8.53 -5.23
CA LEU A 117 -13.37 7.24 -4.67
C LEU A 117 -12.51 6.89 -3.48
N THR A 118 -13.14 6.66 -2.34
CA THR A 118 -12.52 6.09 -1.16
C THR A 118 -13.00 4.67 -0.94
N ILE A 119 -12.09 3.71 -0.75
CA ILE A 119 -12.42 2.32 -0.41
C ILE A 119 -11.85 2.03 0.97
N ILE A 120 -12.70 1.63 1.90
CA ILE A 120 -12.35 1.46 3.31
C ILE A 120 -12.68 0.04 3.75
N GLY A 121 -11.66 -0.69 4.26
CA GLY A 121 -11.85 -1.96 4.96
C GLY A 121 -12.16 -1.79 6.45
N GLN A 122 -12.55 -2.85 7.11
CA GLN A 122 -12.81 -2.85 8.56
C GLN A 122 -11.53 -2.99 9.41
N GLY A 123 -10.37 -3.00 8.80
CA GLY A 123 -9.06 -3.16 9.40
C GLY A 123 -8.16 -3.97 8.47
N ASN A 124 -6.88 -3.63 8.42
CA ASN A 124 -5.92 -4.37 7.60
C ASN A 124 -5.62 -5.79 8.13
N ASP A 125 -6.13 -6.12 9.30
CA ASP A 125 -6.16 -7.45 9.90
C ASP A 125 -7.48 -8.20 9.66
N LYS A 126 -8.45 -7.58 9.02
CA LYS A 126 -9.84 -8.11 8.86
C LYS A 126 -10.33 -8.12 7.42
N THR A 127 -9.93 -7.16 6.60
CA THR A 127 -10.36 -7.04 5.21
C THR A 127 -9.19 -7.33 4.27
N PHE A 128 -9.32 -8.36 3.47
CA PHE A 128 -8.28 -8.82 2.55
C PHE A 128 -8.77 -8.78 1.10
N ILE A 129 -7.92 -8.33 0.20
CA ILE A 129 -8.07 -8.51 -1.24
C ILE A 129 -6.94 -9.43 -1.67
N ASP A 130 -7.29 -10.63 -2.11
CA ASP A 130 -6.34 -11.69 -2.44
C ASP A 130 -6.31 -11.90 -3.96
N GLY A 131 -5.15 -11.68 -4.55
CA GLY A 131 -4.89 -11.91 -5.97
C GLY A 131 -4.66 -13.37 -6.33
N GLU A 132 -4.66 -14.29 -5.35
CA GLU A 132 -4.51 -15.74 -5.54
C GLU A 132 -3.26 -16.13 -6.36
N SER A 133 -2.26 -15.25 -6.42
CA SER A 133 -1.04 -15.38 -7.24
C SER A 133 -1.29 -15.45 -8.75
N VAL A 134 -2.42 -14.94 -9.23
CA VAL A 134 -2.82 -14.93 -10.65
C VAL A 134 -3.30 -13.56 -11.13
N SER A 135 -3.82 -12.70 -10.25
CA SER A 135 -4.44 -11.41 -10.57
C SER A 135 -3.91 -10.27 -9.71
N SER A 136 -4.18 -9.05 -10.14
CA SER A 136 -3.99 -7.81 -9.36
C SER A 136 -5.31 -7.37 -8.73
N PHE A 137 -5.30 -6.40 -7.82
CA PHE A 137 -6.54 -5.73 -7.42
C PHE A 137 -6.99 -4.75 -8.51
N LEU A 138 -6.14 -3.76 -8.81
CA LEU A 138 -6.43 -2.74 -9.81
C LEU A 138 -5.41 -2.81 -10.94
N LYS A 139 -5.80 -3.38 -12.07
CA LYS A 139 -4.96 -3.44 -13.26
C LYS A 139 -4.86 -2.09 -13.98
N SER A 140 -5.84 -1.20 -13.76
CA SER A 140 -5.85 0.14 -14.36
C SER A 140 -6.69 1.10 -13.54
N VAL A 141 -6.09 2.24 -13.18
CA VAL A 141 -6.79 3.42 -12.67
C VAL A 141 -6.47 4.58 -13.59
N SER A 142 -7.48 5.27 -14.11
CA SER A 142 -7.27 6.37 -15.06
C SER A 142 -6.54 7.56 -14.43
N GLY A 143 -5.84 8.35 -15.26
CA GLY A 143 -5.08 9.51 -14.81
C GLY A 143 -5.90 10.59 -14.10
N ASP A 144 -7.20 10.66 -14.41
CA ASP A 144 -8.13 11.64 -13.82
C ASP A 144 -8.84 11.13 -12.56
N THR A 145 -8.42 10.00 -12.00
CA THR A 145 -9.04 9.43 -10.79
C THR A 145 -8.30 9.88 -9.54
N ALA A 146 -9.04 10.35 -8.53
CA ALA A 146 -8.56 10.47 -7.15
C ALA A 146 -9.03 9.25 -6.35
N LEU A 147 -8.09 8.38 -5.97
CA LEU A 147 -8.36 7.13 -5.27
C LEU A 147 -7.73 7.13 -3.87
N THR A 148 -8.51 6.76 -2.87
CA THR A 148 -8.03 6.56 -1.50
C THR A 148 -8.36 5.14 -1.02
N LEU A 149 -7.36 4.45 -0.46
CA LEU A 149 -7.48 3.09 0.06
C LEU A 149 -7.08 3.09 1.54
N ILE A 150 -7.95 2.57 2.40
CA ILE A 150 -7.77 2.64 3.85
C ILE A 150 -8.10 1.29 4.51
N ASN A 151 -7.27 0.85 5.46
CA ASN A 151 -7.54 -0.30 6.33
C ASN A 151 -7.74 -1.63 5.58
N ILE A 152 -6.97 -1.90 4.54
CA ILE A 152 -7.09 -3.09 3.68
C ILE A 152 -5.74 -3.82 3.59
N SER A 153 -5.77 -5.15 3.58
CA SER A 153 -4.63 -5.98 3.17
C SER A 153 -4.76 -6.45 1.73
N PHE A 154 -3.74 -6.19 0.93
CA PHE A 154 -3.58 -6.58 -0.47
C PHE A 154 -2.54 -7.70 -0.54
N ILE A 155 -2.98 -8.92 -0.80
CA ILE A 155 -2.12 -10.09 -0.67
C ILE A 155 -2.07 -10.93 -1.95
N ASN A 156 -0.95 -11.62 -2.15
CA ASN A 156 -0.75 -12.60 -3.21
C ASN A 156 -1.08 -12.07 -4.62
N GLY A 157 -0.84 -10.79 -4.86
CA GLY A 157 -1.04 -10.20 -6.18
C GLY A 157 0.00 -10.65 -7.19
N LYS A 158 -0.41 -10.83 -8.45
CA LYS A 158 0.51 -11.14 -9.54
C LYS A 158 0.09 -10.49 -10.84
N ALA A 159 0.99 -9.69 -11.40
CA ALA A 159 0.81 -9.06 -12.70
C ALA A 159 2.17 -8.79 -13.35
N SER A 160 2.18 -8.35 -14.60
CA SER A 160 3.43 -7.92 -15.23
C SER A 160 3.94 -6.62 -14.62
N THR A 161 3.06 -5.73 -14.22
CA THR A 161 3.36 -4.40 -13.62
C THR A 161 2.27 -4.03 -12.64
N GLY A 162 2.64 -3.50 -11.47
CA GLY A 162 1.69 -3.17 -10.41
C GLY A 162 0.93 -4.39 -9.93
N SER A 163 1.64 -5.30 -9.27
CA SER A 163 1.08 -6.61 -8.93
C SER A 163 -0.20 -6.56 -8.07
N MET A 164 -0.46 -5.43 -7.42
CA MET A 164 -1.74 -5.12 -6.81
C MET A 164 -2.38 -3.87 -7.38
N ILE A 165 -1.61 -2.80 -7.61
CA ILE A 165 -2.17 -1.52 -8.04
C ILE A 165 -1.33 -0.93 -9.17
N ASN A 166 -1.96 -0.68 -10.32
CA ASN A 166 -1.41 0.11 -11.42
C ASN A 166 -2.26 1.39 -11.58
N CYS A 167 -1.77 2.49 -10.99
CA CYS A 167 -2.53 3.73 -10.87
C CYS A 167 -1.93 4.85 -11.75
N GLY A 168 -2.74 5.35 -12.68
CA GLY A 168 -2.43 6.55 -13.46
C GLY A 168 -2.92 7.84 -12.79
N GLY A 169 -3.83 7.74 -11.82
CA GLY A 169 -4.41 8.87 -11.08
C GLY A 169 -3.72 9.17 -9.76
N ASN A 170 -4.29 10.07 -8.99
CA ASN A 170 -3.83 10.37 -7.64
C ASN A 170 -4.18 9.23 -6.70
N LEU A 171 -3.20 8.80 -5.90
CA LEU A 171 -3.35 7.66 -5.02
C LEU A 171 -2.98 8.01 -3.58
N THR A 172 -3.91 7.77 -2.66
CA THR A 172 -3.65 7.78 -1.23
C THR A 172 -3.84 6.37 -0.67
N VAL A 173 -2.88 5.90 0.12
CA VAL A 173 -2.91 4.61 0.82
C VAL A 173 -2.62 4.87 2.28
N ASP A 174 -3.52 4.48 3.16
CA ASP A 174 -3.35 4.68 4.60
C ASP A 174 -3.72 3.42 5.37
N ASN A 175 -2.88 3.05 6.32
CA ASN A 175 -3.05 1.87 7.19
C ASN A 175 -3.37 0.57 6.41
N CYS A 176 -2.64 0.35 5.30
CA CYS A 176 -2.79 -0.83 4.44
C CYS A 176 -1.59 -1.77 4.57
N VAL A 177 -1.79 -3.03 4.19
CA VAL A 177 -0.74 -4.04 4.10
C VAL A 177 -0.63 -4.53 2.65
N PHE A 178 0.59 -4.61 2.12
CA PHE A 178 0.90 -5.22 0.82
C PHE A 178 1.84 -6.40 1.07
N GLU A 179 1.37 -7.61 0.89
CA GLU A 179 2.13 -8.80 1.26
C GLU A 179 2.17 -9.85 0.15
N ASN A 180 3.36 -10.43 -0.09
CA ASN A 180 3.59 -11.53 -1.04
C ASN A 180 3.18 -11.20 -2.48
N ASN A 181 3.29 -9.94 -2.91
CA ASN A 181 2.90 -9.52 -4.25
C ASN A 181 4.09 -9.63 -5.21
N TYR A 182 3.86 -10.14 -6.42
CA TYR A 182 4.90 -10.40 -7.40
C TYR A 182 4.62 -9.73 -8.76
N ALA A 183 5.44 -8.74 -9.11
CA ALA A 183 5.46 -8.16 -10.45
C ALA A 183 6.45 -8.90 -11.35
N THR A 184 5.93 -9.69 -12.30
CA THR A 184 6.74 -10.59 -13.13
C THR A 184 7.48 -9.89 -14.27
N GLY A 185 7.02 -8.71 -14.68
CA GLY A 185 7.58 -7.95 -15.80
C GLY A 185 8.51 -6.82 -15.37
N SER A 186 8.06 -5.89 -14.54
CA SER A 186 8.91 -4.73 -14.23
C SER A 186 8.75 -4.15 -12.82
N GLN A 187 7.61 -3.62 -12.46
CA GLN A 187 7.44 -2.75 -11.29
C GLN A 187 6.46 -3.34 -10.28
N GLY A 188 6.71 -3.12 -9.00
CA GLY A 188 6.24 -3.84 -7.83
C GLY A 188 4.76 -3.81 -7.45
N ALA A 189 4.50 -3.87 -6.14
CA ALA A 189 3.14 -3.98 -5.61
C ALA A 189 2.27 -2.78 -5.99
N ILE A 190 2.83 -1.57 -5.88
CA ILE A 190 2.19 -0.33 -6.34
C ILE A 190 3.01 0.29 -7.47
N VAL A 191 2.37 0.58 -8.58
CA VAL A 191 2.87 1.47 -9.63
C VAL A 191 1.99 2.70 -9.69
N SER A 192 2.59 3.88 -9.49
CA SER A 192 1.88 5.16 -9.56
C SER A 192 2.52 6.08 -10.59
N LYS A 193 1.68 6.63 -11.47
CA LYS A 193 2.04 7.58 -12.54
C LYS A 193 1.22 8.87 -12.44
N GLY A 194 0.41 9.00 -11.40
CA GLY A 194 -0.41 10.18 -11.13
C GLY A 194 0.41 11.38 -10.64
N THR A 195 -0.26 12.50 -10.41
CA THR A 195 0.39 13.73 -9.91
C THR A 195 0.72 13.64 -8.43
N ASP A 196 -0.02 12.85 -7.65
CA ASP A 196 0.25 12.69 -6.23
C ASP A 196 0.19 11.22 -5.81
N LEU A 197 1.19 10.80 -5.06
CA LEU A 197 1.22 9.54 -4.32
C LEU A 197 1.42 9.84 -2.84
N LYS A 198 0.48 9.41 -2.01
CA LYS A 198 0.60 9.47 -0.56
C LYS A 198 0.47 8.06 0.02
N VAL A 199 1.46 7.63 0.81
CA VAL A 199 1.45 6.35 1.54
C VAL A 199 1.78 6.63 3.00
N THR A 200 0.87 6.27 3.89
CA THR A 200 1.04 6.50 5.33
C THR A 200 0.68 5.25 6.13
N ASN A 201 1.34 5.05 7.28
CA ASN A 201 1.02 4.02 8.27
C ASN A 201 0.89 2.59 7.68
N SER A 202 1.59 2.31 6.58
CA SER A 202 1.37 1.10 5.80
C SER A 202 2.55 0.13 5.89
N VAL A 203 2.28 -1.14 5.63
CA VAL A 203 3.27 -2.22 5.71
C VAL A 203 3.42 -2.88 4.34
N PHE A 204 4.65 -2.98 3.88
CA PHE A 204 5.03 -3.71 2.67
C PHE A 204 5.95 -4.84 3.07
N LYS A 205 5.59 -6.09 2.77
CA LYS A 205 6.42 -7.23 3.16
C LYS A 205 6.42 -8.33 2.11
N ASN A 206 7.59 -8.92 1.90
CA ASN A 206 7.80 -10.05 0.99
C ASN A 206 7.37 -9.75 -0.45
N ASN A 207 7.36 -8.49 -0.88
CA ASN A 207 7.00 -8.16 -2.24
C ASN A 207 8.19 -8.36 -3.17
N LYS A 208 7.90 -8.72 -4.43
CA LYS A 208 8.90 -9.07 -5.41
C LYS A 208 8.64 -8.37 -6.73
N ALA A 209 9.70 -7.92 -7.38
CA ALA A 209 9.64 -7.41 -8.74
C ALA A 209 10.79 -7.98 -9.59
N SER A 210 10.59 -8.02 -10.91
CA SER A 210 11.65 -8.43 -11.83
C SER A 210 12.56 -7.30 -12.22
N ASN A 211 12.24 -6.05 -11.87
CA ASN A 211 13.04 -4.91 -12.34
C ASN A 211 13.17 -3.78 -11.30
N GLN A 212 12.10 -3.06 -10.94
CA GLN A 212 12.19 -1.83 -10.15
C GLN A 212 11.15 -1.78 -9.04
N GLY A 213 11.54 -1.22 -7.86
CA GLY A 213 10.64 -0.89 -6.77
C GLY A 213 9.68 -2.00 -6.39
N PRO A 214 10.15 -3.14 -5.85
CA PRO A 214 9.26 -4.25 -5.46
C PRO A 214 8.04 -3.85 -4.66
N ASP A 215 8.15 -2.83 -3.82
CA ASP A 215 7.04 -2.31 -3.03
C ASP A 215 6.34 -1.16 -3.75
N ILE A 216 7.08 -0.10 -4.09
CA ILE A 216 6.52 1.10 -4.71
C ILE A 216 7.40 1.55 -5.88
N CYS A 217 6.77 1.80 -7.02
CA CYS A 217 7.38 2.49 -8.16
C CYS A 217 6.56 3.72 -8.51
N PHE A 218 7.19 4.89 -8.48
CA PHE A 218 6.57 6.16 -8.89
C PHE A 218 7.34 6.79 -10.05
N ASN A 219 6.63 7.23 -11.07
CA ASN A 219 7.24 7.90 -12.23
C ASN A 219 6.32 8.98 -12.82
N ASN A 220 6.47 10.21 -12.34
CA ASN A 220 5.82 11.39 -12.94
C ASN A 220 6.61 12.67 -12.60
N ASN A 221 7.17 13.33 -13.60
CA ASN A 221 8.02 14.53 -13.43
C ASN A 221 7.29 15.77 -12.88
N LYS A 222 5.97 15.75 -12.84
CA LYS A 222 5.13 16.81 -12.23
C LYS A 222 4.61 16.42 -10.87
N GLY A 223 4.83 15.17 -10.46
CA GLY A 223 4.18 14.58 -9.33
C GLY A 223 4.90 14.77 -7.99
N ASN A 224 4.14 14.68 -6.92
CA ASN A 224 4.65 14.69 -5.55
C ASN A 224 4.50 13.29 -4.94
N VAL A 225 5.51 12.90 -4.15
CA VAL A 225 5.50 11.64 -3.41
C VAL A 225 5.63 11.95 -1.93
N TYR A 226 4.74 11.40 -1.13
CA TYR A 226 4.78 11.46 0.31
C TYR A 226 4.67 10.04 0.88
N ILE A 227 5.73 9.57 1.57
CA ILE A 227 5.74 8.27 2.26
C ILE A 227 6.16 8.51 3.71
N ASP A 228 5.28 8.19 4.65
CA ASP A 228 5.49 8.48 6.05
C ASP A 228 5.06 7.32 6.95
N ASN A 229 5.80 7.13 8.04
CA ASN A 229 5.48 6.17 9.10
C ASN A 229 5.10 4.76 8.58
N SER A 230 5.84 4.29 7.57
CA SER A 230 5.56 2.99 6.91
C SER A 230 6.73 2.03 7.09
N PHE A 231 6.43 0.72 7.00
CA PHE A 231 7.38 -0.35 7.21
C PHE A 231 7.56 -1.18 5.94
N PHE A 232 8.80 -1.31 5.48
CA PHE A 232 9.20 -2.06 4.30
C PHE A 232 10.10 -3.21 4.73
N TYR A 233 9.70 -4.44 4.41
CA TYR A 233 10.37 -5.63 4.89
C TYR A 233 10.54 -6.69 3.80
N ASN A 234 11.75 -7.23 3.67
CA ASN A 234 12.08 -8.36 2.81
C ASN A 234 11.61 -8.19 1.36
N ALA A 235 11.72 -6.98 0.83
CA ALA A 235 11.48 -6.73 -0.58
C ALA A 235 12.63 -7.29 -1.42
N THR A 236 12.31 -7.90 -2.57
CA THR A 236 13.29 -8.57 -3.42
C THR A 236 13.14 -8.15 -4.88
N ASN A 237 14.23 -7.68 -5.46
CA ASN A 237 14.34 -7.48 -6.91
C ASN A 237 15.15 -8.64 -7.52
N THR A 238 14.64 -9.23 -8.61
CA THR A 238 15.30 -10.37 -9.28
C THR A 238 15.93 -10.02 -10.63
N GLY A 239 15.76 -8.79 -11.11
CA GLY A 239 16.26 -8.32 -12.39
C GLY A 239 17.61 -7.60 -12.30
N TYR A 240 18.06 -7.09 -13.46
CA TYR A 240 19.35 -6.42 -13.61
C TYR A 240 19.28 -4.89 -13.56
N SER A 241 18.16 -4.30 -13.21
CA SER A 241 18.01 -2.84 -13.12
C SER A 241 17.79 -2.37 -11.68
N CYS A 242 17.47 -1.12 -11.52
CA CYS A 242 17.36 -0.41 -10.25
C CYS A 242 16.57 -1.20 -9.19
N GLY A 243 17.24 -1.64 -8.12
CA GLY A 243 16.76 -2.64 -7.18
C GLY A 243 16.18 -2.11 -5.88
N ALA A 244 15.76 -0.86 -5.81
CA ALA A 244 15.23 -0.31 -4.56
C ALA A 244 13.85 -0.87 -4.20
N SER A 245 13.58 -1.08 -2.93
CA SER A 245 12.23 -1.38 -2.41
C SER A 245 11.26 -0.27 -2.84
N VAL A 246 11.66 0.98 -2.67
CA VAL A 246 10.96 2.17 -3.16
C VAL A 246 11.80 2.83 -4.25
N TYR A 247 11.25 2.89 -5.46
CA TYR A 247 11.84 3.55 -6.61
C TYR A 247 11.00 4.76 -7.03
N ILE A 248 11.60 5.95 -6.94
CA ILE A 248 10.97 7.21 -7.34
C ILE A 248 11.79 7.80 -8.47
N ALA A 249 11.25 7.72 -9.69
CA ALA A 249 11.83 8.36 -10.87
C ALA A 249 11.02 9.61 -11.24
N ASN A 250 11.73 10.68 -11.61
CA ASN A 250 11.12 11.88 -12.18
C ASN A 250 10.01 12.51 -11.31
N SER A 251 10.15 12.55 -9.98
CA SER A 251 9.23 13.32 -9.13
C SER A 251 9.58 14.80 -9.13
N LYS A 252 8.58 15.66 -8.93
CA LYS A 252 8.80 17.08 -8.62
C LYS A 252 9.33 17.24 -7.20
N ASN A 253 8.63 16.63 -6.24
CA ASN A 253 9.04 16.60 -4.85
C ASN A 253 8.83 15.19 -4.28
N ALA A 254 9.73 14.76 -3.38
CA ALA A 254 9.59 13.54 -2.62
C ALA A 254 9.85 13.81 -1.13
N LYS A 255 8.94 13.41 -0.26
CA LYS A 255 9.10 13.49 1.19
C LYS A 255 8.95 12.09 1.77
N ILE A 256 10.07 11.55 2.28
CA ILE A 256 10.17 10.19 2.80
C ILE A 256 10.60 10.30 4.25
N THR A 257 9.66 10.11 5.18
CA THR A 257 9.90 10.43 6.60
C THR A 257 9.40 9.33 7.52
N GLY A 258 10.13 9.08 8.61
CA GLY A 258 9.68 8.19 9.68
C GLY A 258 9.53 6.72 9.30
N ASN A 259 10.06 6.29 8.16
CA ASN A 259 9.90 4.93 7.67
C ASN A 259 10.99 3.98 8.19
N THR A 260 10.68 2.71 8.24
CA THR A 260 11.67 1.65 8.50
C THR A 260 11.79 0.74 7.28
N PHE A 261 13.01 0.57 6.80
CA PHE A 261 13.39 -0.39 5.76
C PHE A 261 14.23 -1.49 6.41
N LYS A 262 13.78 -2.74 6.30
CA LYS A 262 14.44 -3.85 6.97
C LYS A 262 14.59 -5.07 6.07
N ASP A 263 15.77 -5.69 6.11
CA ASP A 263 16.09 -6.93 5.39
C ASP A 263 15.79 -6.80 3.88
N ILE A 264 16.09 -5.65 3.29
CA ILE A 264 15.92 -5.39 1.86
C ILE A 264 17.17 -5.83 1.10
N VAL A 265 16.98 -6.63 0.07
CA VAL A 265 18.08 -7.09 -0.79
C VAL A 265 17.90 -6.56 -2.20
N GLY A 266 18.71 -5.60 -2.57
CA GLY A 266 18.86 -5.11 -3.94
C GLY A 266 19.80 -6.01 -4.75
N ASN A 267 19.56 -6.14 -6.05
CA ASN A 267 20.36 -7.02 -6.90
C ASN A 267 21.40 -6.27 -7.75
N TYR A 268 21.16 -5.04 -8.15
CA TYR A 268 22.05 -4.36 -9.08
C TYR A 268 22.52 -2.99 -8.62
N ASN A 269 21.63 -2.05 -8.35
CA ASN A 269 22.03 -0.69 -8.00
C ASN A 269 21.74 -0.37 -6.53
N ASP A 270 20.48 -0.38 -6.09
CA ASP A 270 20.11 0.10 -4.77
C ASP A 270 19.29 -0.92 -3.99
N ALA A 271 19.47 -0.96 -2.68
CA ALA A 271 18.77 -1.94 -1.87
C ALA A 271 17.42 -1.45 -1.35
N ALA A 272 17.31 -0.25 -0.81
CA ALA A 272 16.10 0.19 -0.12
C ALA A 272 15.39 1.36 -0.82
N LEU A 273 16.07 2.47 -1.03
CA LEU A 273 15.45 3.69 -1.55
C LEU A 273 16.25 4.27 -2.71
N GLN A 274 15.57 4.50 -3.84
CA GLN A 274 16.12 5.27 -4.95
C GLN A 274 15.22 6.45 -5.28
N ILE A 275 15.80 7.65 -5.37
CA ILE A 275 15.16 8.86 -5.87
C ILE A 275 16.01 9.42 -6.99
N SER A 276 15.49 9.35 -8.21
CA SER A 276 16.14 9.87 -9.41
C SER A 276 15.42 11.12 -9.88
N SER A 277 16.07 12.28 -9.73
CA SER A 277 15.53 13.60 -10.01
C SER A 277 14.47 14.13 -9.02
N GLY A 278 14.29 15.45 -9.01
CA GLY A 278 13.37 16.15 -8.12
C GLY A 278 14.03 16.77 -6.89
N ASN A 279 13.20 17.19 -5.95
CA ASN A 279 13.60 17.72 -4.65
C ASN A 279 13.19 16.69 -3.58
N GLY A 280 14.16 16.01 -2.99
CA GLY A 280 13.89 15.00 -1.97
C GLY A 280 14.15 15.52 -0.55
N GLN A 281 13.27 15.14 0.39
CA GLN A 281 13.47 15.28 1.82
C GLN A 281 13.38 13.90 2.45
N ILE A 282 14.51 13.34 2.85
CA ILE A 282 14.63 12.01 3.42
C ILE A 282 15.06 12.17 4.87
N MET A 283 14.14 12.00 5.81
CA MET A 283 14.34 12.34 7.21
C MET A 283 13.80 11.28 8.16
N ASN A 284 14.53 11.03 9.25
CA ASN A 284 14.09 10.16 10.34
C ASN A 284 13.76 8.73 9.91
N ASN A 285 14.35 8.24 8.81
CA ASN A 285 14.14 6.85 8.38
C ASN A 285 15.19 5.93 9.02
N VAL A 286 14.83 4.68 9.21
CA VAL A 286 15.70 3.64 9.77
C VAL A 286 15.93 2.56 8.70
N PHE A 287 17.20 2.20 8.47
CA PHE A 287 17.61 1.18 7.53
C PHE A 287 18.34 0.05 8.28
N ILE A 288 17.77 -1.13 8.30
CA ILE A 288 18.28 -2.28 9.06
C ILE A 288 18.56 -3.42 8.10
N ASN A 289 19.79 -3.90 8.08
CA ASN A 289 20.20 -5.05 7.26
C ASN A 289 19.74 -4.93 5.79
N CYS A 290 19.86 -3.72 5.23
CA CYS A 290 19.60 -3.47 3.82
C CYS A 290 20.91 -3.63 3.05
N THR A 291 20.93 -4.51 2.04
CA THR A 291 22.15 -4.87 1.32
C THR A 291 21.94 -4.84 -0.19
N ASN A 292 23.03 -4.62 -0.91
CA ASN A 292 23.10 -4.86 -2.33
C ASN A 292 23.89 -6.16 -2.57
N SER A 293 23.27 -7.13 -3.21
CA SER A 293 23.90 -8.44 -3.47
C SER A 293 24.82 -8.47 -4.68
N ASN A 294 24.93 -7.34 -5.40
CA ASN A 294 25.78 -7.28 -6.58
C ASN A 294 27.26 -7.33 -6.21
N THR A 295 27.96 -8.30 -6.77
CA THR A 295 29.41 -8.48 -6.64
C THR A 295 30.19 -7.98 -7.87
N ASP A 296 29.51 -7.42 -8.86
CA ASP A 296 30.13 -6.90 -10.06
C ASP A 296 30.92 -5.63 -9.76
N THR A 297 32.21 -5.62 -10.06
CA THR A 297 33.12 -4.48 -9.87
C THR A 297 33.17 -3.53 -11.06
N GLY A 298 32.31 -3.72 -12.06
CA GLY A 298 32.20 -2.85 -13.23
C GLY A 298 31.66 -1.46 -12.88
N ASN A 299 31.82 -0.50 -13.81
CA ASN A 299 31.48 0.92 -13.59
C ASN A 299 29.98 1.21 -13.30
N TRP A 300 29.12 0.21 -13.28
CA TRP A 300 27.67 0.33 -13.10
C TRP A 300 27.15 -0.19 -11.75
N ALA A 301 28.03 -0.67 -10.87
CA ALA A 301 27.67 -1.58 -9.77
C ALA A 301 27.91 -1.01 -8.36
N GLN A 302 27.84 0.27 -8.13
CA GLN A 302 28.31 0.84 -6.87
C GLN A 302 27.32 1.79 -6.20
N TYR A 303 26.10 1.31 -5.94
CA TYR A 303 25.18 2.11 -5.12
C TYR A 303 24.89 1.40 -3.81
N GLY A 304 24.76 2.21 -2.73
CA GLY A 304 24.54 1.73 -1.37
C GLY A 304 23.07 1.47 -1.09
N VAL A 305 22.72 1.59 0.18
CA VAL A 305 21.34 1.41 0.65
C VAL A 305 20.38 2.49 0.13
N ILE A 306 20.89 3.69 -0.14
CA ILE A 306 20.13 4.83 -0.66
C ILE A 306 20.86 5.42 -1.86
N TYR A 307 20.13 5.66 -2.95
CA TYR A 307 20.63 6.36 -4.11
C TYR A 307 19.81 7.61 -4.43
N LEU A 308 20.47 8.73 -4.57
CA LEU A 308 19.82 10.02 -4.76
C LEU A 308 20.46 10.79 -5.91
N THR A 309 19.66 11.31 -6.83
CA THR A 309 20.07 12.32 -7.80
C THR A 309 19.14 13.53 -7.73
N GLY A 310 19.66 14.72 -7.99
CA GLY A 310 18.91 15.97 -7.89
C GLY A 310 19.15 16.68 -6.54
N ASN A 311 18.23 17.55 -6.15
CA ASN A 311 18.34 18.37 -4.95
C ASN A 311 17.73 17.64 -3.75
N ASN A 312 18.53 16.87 -3.03
CA ASN A 312 18.03 16.07 -1.92
C ASN A 312 18.61 16.51 -0.58
N ILE A 313 17.81 16.42 0.47
CA ILE A 313 18.19 16.70 1.85
C ILE A 313 18.04 15.39 2.65
N LEU A 314 19.17 14.92 3.19
CA LEU A 314 19.22 13.78 4.12
C LEU A 314 19.39 14.31 5.54
N LYS A 315 18.49 13.92 6.47
CA LYS A 315 18.60 14.27 7.90
C LYS A 315 18.16 13.12 8.79
N GLN A 316 18.93 12.87 9.87
CA GLN A 316 18.56 11.97 10.95
C GLN A 316 18.12 10.57 10.50
N ASN A 317 18.71 10.03 9.43
CA ASN A 317 18.52 8.64 9.03
C ASN A 317 19.52 7.74 9.76
N LEU A 318 19.09 6.56 10.16
CA LEU A 318 19.87 5.57 10.92
C LEU A 318 20.05 4.29 10.12
#